data_04f432897e8e4f274bba3e1e9d3d5eb2
#
_entry.id   04f432897e8e4f274bba3e1e9d3d5eb2
#
_cell.length_a   1.000
_cell.length_b   1.000
_cell.length_c   1.000
_cell.angle_alpha   90.00
_cell.angle_beta   90.00
_cell.angle_gamma   90.00
#
_symmetry.space_group_name_H-M   'P 1'
#
loop_
_entity.id
_entity.type
_entity.pdbx_description
1 polymer ?
#
loop_
_entity_poly.entity_id
_entity_poly.type
_entity_poly.pdbx_seq_one_letter_code
_entity_poly.pdbx_strand_id
1 'polypeptide(L)'
;MPQKKETPTVGRPTLNPEIKKHLDLALSFLEEGKSFVEKNPVQASEKLYKAAEESVKLFALYLGVSDVLAQVRQRNRWTVTDLEKAVEAISQKLGDWFGEAWDRAWALHVWGFHEAKFDSEAVKIRLPYIEKIVEETKKIVSGEE
;
A
#
# COMPACT_ATOMS: atom_id res chain seq x y z
N MET A 1 19.97 -27.19 -19.41
CA MET A 1 19.71 -26.73 -18.83
C MET A 1 19.47 -26.10 -18.42
N PRO A 2 19.54 -26.00 -18.41
CA PRO A 2 19.21 -25.17 -17.92
C PRO A 2 18.92 -24.58 -17.26
N GLN A 3 18.78 -24.34 -17.02
CA GLN A 3 18.35 -23.71 -16.39
C GLN A 3 18.29 -22.98 -15.74
N LYS A 4 18.38 -22.69 -15.74
CA LYS A 4 18.22 -21.99 -15.09
C LYS A 4 17.77 -21.37 -14.69
N LYS A 5 17.71 -21.10 -14.85
CA LYS A 5 17.22 -20.43 -14.46
C LYS A 5 16.59 -20.02 -13.83
N GLU A 6 16.46 -20.11 -13.99
CA GLU A 6 15.62 -19.81 -13.31
C GLU A 6 15.66 -19.30 -12.09
N THR A 7 16.24 -19.21 -11.63
CA THR A 7 16.34 -18.79 -10.39
C THR A 7 16.02 -17.40 -10.09
N PRO A 8 16.64 -16.39 -10.57
CA PRO A 8 16.29 -15.03 -10.21
C PRO A 8 14.90 -14.70 -10.65
N THR A 9 14.50 -15.25 -11.75
CA THR A 9 13.18 -14.93 -12.28
C THR A 9 12.09 -15.64 -11.54
N VAL A 10 12.42 -16.78 -10.94
CA VAL A 10 11.40 -17.54 -10.23
C VAL A 10 10.71 -16.74 -9.18
N GLY A 11 11.45 -15.94 -8.46
CA GLY A 11 10.85 -15.15 -7.41
C GLY A 11 10.46 -13.75 -7.83
N ARG A 12 10.50 -13.44 -9.07
CA ARG A 12 10.22 -12.07 -9.50
C ARG A 12 8.73 -11.76 -9.39
N PRO A 13 8.37 -10.91 -8.42
CA PRO A 13 6.96 -10.62 -8.18
C PRO A 13 6.33 -9.82 -9.31
N THR A 14 7.14 -9.15 -10.13
CA THR A 14 6.62 -8.39 -11.25
C THR A 14 5.82 -9.24 -12.22
N LEU A 15 6.06 -10.57 -12.21
CA LEU A 15 5.36 -11.48 -13.10
C LEU A 15 4.07 -12.03 -12.50
N ASN A 16 3.79 -11.71 -11.22
CA ASN A 16 2.61 -12.19 -10.55
C ASN A 16 1.43 -11.27 -10.84
N PRO A 17 0.35 -11.78 -11.48
CA PRO A 17 -0.79 -10.92 -11.83
C PRO A 17 -1.46 -10.28 -10.62
N GLU A 18 -1.49 -10.97 -9.49
CA GLU A 18 -2.11 -10.40 -8.30
C GLU A 18 -1.33 -9.22 -7.77
N ILE A 19 -0.01 -9.32 -7.75
CA ILE A 19 0.85 -8.22 -7.33
C ILE A 19 0.70 -7.04 -8.27
N LYS A 20 0.68 -7.32 -9.57
CA LYS A 20 0.50 -6.25 -10.55
C LYS A 20 -0.82 -5.54 -10.38
N LYS A 21 -1.89 -6.28 -10.09
CA LYS A 21 -3.20 -5.68 -9.87
C LYS A 21 -3.16 -4.67 -8.73
N HIS A 22 -2.53 -5.06 -7.61
CA HIS A 22 -2.44 -4.15 -6.47
C HIS A 22 -1.58 -2.92 -6.78
N LEU A 23 -0.51 -3.10 -7.56
CA LEU A 23 0.30 -1.96 -7.98
C LEU A 23 -0.52 -0.99 -8.82
N ASP A 24 -1.24 -1.52 -9.82
CA ASP A 24 -2.04 -0.67 -10.68
C ASP A 24 -3.10 0.10 -9.89
N LEU A 25 -3.72 -0.56 -8.92
CA LEU A 25 -4.71 0.09 -8.06
C LEU A 25 -4.06 1.17 -7.19
N ALA A 26 -2.90 0.87 -6.61
CA ALA A 26 -2.22 1.84 -5.76
C ALA A 26 -1.87 3.10 -6.56
N LEU A 27 -1.35 2.93 -7.77
CA LEU A 27 -0.98 4.06 -8.60
C LEU A 27 -2.21 4.87 -9.01
N SER A 28 -3.28 4.19 -9.38
CA SER A 28 -4.51 4.85 -9.79
C SER A 28 -5.13 5.64 -8.65
N PHE A 29 -5.22 5.04 -7.46
CA PHE A 29 -5.77 5.73 -6.29
C PHE A 29 -4.91 6.93 -5.89
N LEU A 30 -3.59 6.80 -6.01
CA LEU A 30 -2.72 7.93 -5.68
C LEU A 30 -3.00 9.12 -6.60
N GLU A 31 -3.10 8.87 -7.90
CA GLU A 31 -3.38 9.95 -8.86
C GLU A 31 -4.74 10.57 -8.63
N GLU A 32 -5.76 9.76 -8.39
CA GLU A 32 -7.08 10.27 -8.09
C GLU A 32 -7.07 11.12 -6.82
N GLY A 33 -6.40 10.60 -5.77
CA GLY A 33 -6.33 11.32 -4.52
C GLY A 33 -5.67 12.68 -4.68
N LYS A 34 -4.57 12.71 -5.41
CA LYS A 34 -3.87 13.97 -5.65
C LYS A 34 -4.75 14.98 -6.38
N SER A 35 -5.54 14.49 -7.32
CA SER A 35 -6.40 15.38 -8.12
C SER A 35 -7.52 16.01 -7.30
N PHE A 36 -7.90 15.39 -6.18
CA PHE A 36 -8.98 15.89 -5.34
C PHE A 36 -8.53 16.79 -4.18
N VAL A 37 -7.21 16.88 -3.90
CA VAL A 37 -6.75 17.52 -2.67
C VAL A 37 -7.33 18.92 -2.46
N GLU A 38 -7.37 19.74 -3.51
CA GLU A 38 -7.85 21.12 -3.38
C GLU A 38 -9.36 21.22 -3.41
N LYS A 39 -10.01 20.45 -4.24
CA LYS A 39 -11.45 20.64 -4.46
C LYS A 39 -12.32 19.72 -3.62
N ASN A 40 -11.79 18.62 -3.14
CA ASN A 40 -12.59 17.69 -2.34
C ASN A 40 -11.68 16.91 -1.40
N PRO A 41 -11.20 17.55 -0.32
CA PRO A 41 -10.25 16.86 0.58
C PRO A 41 -10.81 15.61 1.25
N VAL A 42 -12.13 15.49 1.40
CA VAL A 42 -12.73 14.28 1.95
C VAL A 42 -12.50 13.11 0.99
N GLN A 43 -12.79 13.30 -0.27
CA GLN A 43 -12.55 12.25 -1.27
C GLN A 43 -11.07 12.00 -1.47
N ALA A 44 -10.24 13.07 -1.44
CA ALA A 44 -8.80 12.92 -1.52
C ALA A 44 -8.31 12.00 -0.40
N SER A 45 -8.81 12.21 0.82
CA SER A 45 -8.40 11.42 1.98
C SER A 45 -8.63 9.94 1.75
N GLU A 46 -9.80 9.57 1.24
CA GLU A 46 -10.09 8.15 1.07
C GLU A 46 -9.30 7.54 -0.07
N LYS A 47 -9.15 8.27 -1.18
CA LYS A 47 -8.37 7.73 -2.29
C LYS A 47 -6.92 7.53 -1.91
N LEU A 48 -6.34 8.48 -1.17
CA LEU A 48 -4.96 8.35 -0.70
C LEU A 48 -4.82 7.18 0.28
N TYR A 49 -5.80 7.03 1.18
CA TYR A 49 -5.79 5.88 2.08
C TYR A 49 -5.82 4.58 1.28
N LYS A 50 -6.68 4.50 0.26
CA LYS A 50 -6.79 3.28 -0.54
C LYS A 50 -5.50 2.98 -1.29
N ALA A 51 -4.76 4.01 -1.71
CA ALA A 51 -3.45 3.79 -2.32
C ALA A 51 -2.52 3.10 -1.34
N ALA A 52 -2.52 3.54 -0.08
CA ALA A 52 -1.70 2.91 0.94
C ALA A 52 -2.17 1.49 1.24
N GLU A 53 -3.48 1.28 1.31
CA GLU A 53 -4.03 -0.05 1.58
C GLU A 53 -3.62 -1.04 0.51
N GLU A 54 -3.72 -0.67 -0.76
CA GLU A 54 -3.33 -1.55 -1.85
C GLU A 54 -1.84 -1.86 -1.80
N SER A 55 -1.04 -0.87 -1.41
CA SER A 55 0.40 -1.07 -1.25
C SER A 55 0.71 -2.07 -0.14
N VAL A 56 -0.01 -1.99 0.98
CA VAL A 56 0.18 -2.96 2.07
C VAL A 56 -0.12 -4.37 1.59
N LYS A 57 -1.20 -4.53 0.84
CA LYS A 57 -1.57 -5.84 0.30
C LYS A 57 -0.49 -6.36 -0.63
N LEU A 58 0.06 -5.49 -1.46
CA LEU A 58 1.13 -5.88 -2.37
C LEU A 58 2.37 -6.33 -1.61
N PHE A 59 2.79 -5.54 -0.62
CA PHE A 59 3.98 -5.90 0.16
C PHE A 59 3.78 -7.21 0.91
N ALA A 60 2.57 -7.46 1.42
CA ALA A 60 2.29 -8.72 2.11
C ALA A 60 2.48 -9.90 1.17
N LEU A 61 2.04 -9.77 -0.08
CA LEU A 61 2.24 -10.80 -1.08
C LEU A 61 3.71 -10.95 -1.45
N TYR A 62 4.37 -9.82 -1.69
CA TYR A 62 5.75 -9.82 -2.12
C TYR A 62 6.68 -10.41 -1.06
N LEU A 63 6.47 -10.04 0.19
CA LEU A 63 7.32 -10.50 1.29
C LEU A 63 6.86 -11.85 1.85
N GLY A 64 5.71 -12.34 1.41
CA GLY A 64 5.22 -13.64 1.85
C GLY A 64 4.84 -13.67 3.31
N VAL A 65 4.03 -12.70 3.76
CA VAL A 65 3.57 -12.65 5.14
C VAL A 65 2.50 -13.72 5.31
N SER A 66 2.95 -14.96 5.51
CA SER A 66 2.10 -16.14 5.35
C SER A 66 0.95 -16.22 6.34
N ASP A 67 1.19 -15.83 7.59
CA ASP A 67 0.13 -15.87 8.60
C ASP A 67 -1.04 -15.01 8.23
N VAL A 68 -0.76 -13.78 7.79
CA VAL A 68 -1.80 -12.85 7.39
C VAL A 68 -2.50 -13.35 6.13
N LEU A 69 -1.72 -13.77 5.14
CA LEU A 69 -2.29 -14.21 3.87
C LEU A 69 -3.19 -15.44 4.05
N ALA A 70 -2.84 -16.34 4.95
CA ALA A 70 -3.67 -17.51 5.22
C ALA A 70 -5.04 -17.09 5.76
N GLN A 71 -5.06 -16.14 6.69
CA GLN A 71 -6.32 -15.66 7.25
C GLN A 71 -7.17 -14.94 6.20
N VAL A 72 -6.52 -14.14 5.39
CA VAL A 72 -7.22 -13.41 4.32
C VAL A 72 -7.86 -14.39 3.33
N ARG A 73 -7.11 -15.42 2.92
CA ARG A 73 -7.62 -16.41 1.98
C ARG A 73 -8.80 -17.18 2.56
N GLN A 74 -8.71 -17.52 3.85
CA GLN A 74 -9.76 -18.26 4.50
C GLN A 74 -11.06 -17.47 4.53
N ARG A 75 -10.98 -16.16 4.83
CA ARG A 75 -12.15 -15.30 4.90
C ARG A 75 -12.52 -14.66 3.57
N ASN A 76 -11.61 -14.72 2.63
CA ASN A 76 -11.76 -14.07 1.32
C ASN A 76 -11.92 -12.55 1.45
N ARG A 77 -11.27 -11.96 2.44
CA ARG A 77 -11.24 -10.49 2.60
C ARG A 77 -10.20 -10.09 3.62
N TRP A 78 -9.77 -8.83 3.54
CA TRP A 78 -8.84 -8.23 4.48
C TRP A 78 -9.61 -7.49 5.57
N THR A 79 -9.22 -7.69 6.81
CA THR A 79 -9.75 -6.92 7.93
C THR A 79 -8.71 -5.89 8.37
N VAL A 80 -9.13 -4.96 9.25
CA VAL A 80 -8.20 -3.99 9.80
C VAL A 80 -7.06 -4.69 10.53
N THR A 81 -7.39 -5.75 11.29
CA THR A 81 -6.37 -6.50 12.00
C THR A 81 -5.36 -7.11 11.05
N ASP A 82 -5.82 -7.63 9.91
CA ASP A 82 -4.89 -8.17 8.91
C ASP A 82 -3.96 -7.11 8.38
N LEU A 83 -4.49 -5.93 8.08
CA LEU A 83 -3.68 -4.82 7.58
C LEU A 83 -2.64 -4.41 8.62
N GLU A 84 -3.04 -4.29 9.89
CA GLU A 84 -2.11 -3.89 10.94
C GLU A 84 -0.99 -4.91 11.12
N LYS A 85 -1.33 -6.19 11.09
CA LYS A 85 -0.30 -7.22 11.23
C LYS A 85 0.63 -7.25 10.03
N ALA A 86 0.10 -7.03 8.84
CA ALA A 86 0.93 -6.94 7.65
C ALA A 86 1.88 -5.75 7.77
N VAL A 87 1.39 -4.60 8.23
CA VAL A 87 2.21 -3.40 8.38
C VAL A 87 3.36 -3.67 9.37
N GLU A 88 3.07 -4.38 10.47
CA GLU A 88 4.13 -4.73 11.43
C GLU A 88 5.23 -5.54 10.76
N ALA A 89 4.85 -6.57 10.01
CA ALA A 89 5.82 -7.43 9.33
C ALA A 89 6.60 -6.66 8.26
N ILE A 90 5.90 -5.82 7.51
CA ILE A 90 6.54 -5.02 6.47
C ILE A 90 7.53 -4.04 7.08
N SER A 91 7.15 -3.43 8.21
CA SER A 91 8.03 -2.46 8.87
C SER A 91 9.33 -3.09 9.35
N GLN A 92 9.28 -4.36 9.74
CA GLN A 92 10.49 -5.06 10.13
C GLN A 92 11.46 -5.21 8.96
N LYS A 93 10.97 -5.24 7.74
CA LYS A 93 11.81 -5.38 6.55
C LYS A 93 12.22 -4.02 5.99
N LEU A 94 11.31 -3.07 5.93
CA LEU A 94 11.56 -1.80 5.28
C LEU A 94 11.99 -0.68 6.22
N GLY A 95 11.68 -0.83 7.53
CA GLY A 95 12.00 0.18 8.52
C GLY A 95 10.76 0.79 9.14
N ASP A 96 10.96 1.47 10.26
CA ASP A 96 9.86 2.05 11.03
C ASP A 96 9.07 3.08 10.24
N TRP A 97 9.70 3.68 9.24
CA TRP A 97 9.02 4.70 8.42
C TRP A 97 7.73 4.17 7.81
N PHE A 98 7.69 2.87 7.51
CA PHE A 98 6.50 2.30 6.87
C PHE A 98 5.31 2.33 7.81
N GLY A 99 5.53 1.94 9.06
CA GLY A 99 4.45 1.99 10.06
C GLY A 99 4.00 3.41 10.33
N GLU A 100 4.94 4.35 10.37
CA GLU A 100 4.59 5.76 10.56
C GLU A 100 3.77 6.27 9.39
N ALA A 101 4.18 5.92 8.17
CA ALA A 101 3.42 6.33 6.99
C ALA A 101 2.02 5.70 6.98
N TRP A 102 1.91 4.45 7.42
CA TRP A 102 0.62 3.80 7.53
C TRP A 102 -0.29 4.53 8.53
N ASP A 103 0.26 4.99 9.66
CA ASP A 103 -0.54 5.75 10.62
C ASP A 103 -1.09 7.03 10.01
N ARG A 104 -0.31 7.68 9.13
CA ARG A 104 -0.80 8.85 8.41
C ARG A 104 -1.92 8.48 7.46
N ALA A 105 -1.80 7.34 6.79
CA ALA A 105 -2.85 6.85 5.91
C ALA A 105 -4.12 6.55 6.71
N TRP A 106 -3.96 5.94 7.88
CA TRP A 106 -5.11 5.61 8.72
C TRP A 106 -5.82 6.88 9.20
N ALA A 107 -5.05 7.93 9.52
CA ALA A 107 -5.64 9.22 9.89
C ALA A 107 -6.47 9.78 8.73
N LEU A 108 -5.98 9.63 7.50
CA LEU A 108 -6.75 10.06 6.34
C LEU A 108 -8.07 9.29 6.23
N HIS A 109 -8.04 8.00 6.51
CA HIS A 109 -9.23 7.16 6.42
C HIS A 109 -10.26 7.57 7.48
N VAL A 110 -9.83 7.71 8.72
CA VAL A 110 -10.74 7.99 9.83
C VAL A 110 -11.10 9.46 9.91
N TRP A 111 -10.09 10.33 10.07
CA TRP A 111 -10.35 11.75 10.29
C TRP A 111 -10.62 12.50 9.00
N GLY A 112 -9.97 12.10 7.92
CA GLY A 112 -10.14 12.77 6.65
C GLY A 112 -11.43 12.37 5.95
N PHE A 113 -11.72 11.08 5.90
CA PHE A 113 -12.87 10.56 5.15
C PHE A 113 -14.10 10.34 6.05
N HIS A 114 -13.97 9.46 7.03
CA HIS A 114 -15.15 9.11 7.84
C HIS A 114 -15.69 10.28 8.64
N GLU A 115 -14.80 11.01 9.32
CA GLU A 115 -15.20 12.13 10.15
C GLU A 115 -15.24 13.46 9.38
N ALA A 116 -14.63 13.49 8.21
CA ALA A 116 -14.58 14.66 7.32
C ALA A 116 -14.03 15.89 8.05
N LYS A 117 -12.94 15.71 8.81
CA LYS A 117 -12.36 16.80 9.61
C LYS A 117 -11.12 17.41 8.99
N PHE A 118 -10.59 16.84 7.90
CA PHE A 118 -9.37 17.35 7.28
C PHE A 118 -9.70 18.29 6.12
N ASP A 119 -9.09 19.47 6.12
CA ASP A 119 -9.12 20.35 4.97
C ASP A 119 -7.96 20.03 4.03
N SER A 120 -7.81 20.84 2.97
CA SER A 120 -6.73 20.59 2.00
C SER A 120 -5.36 20.58 2.64
N GLU A 121 -5.11 21.49 3.58
CA GLU A 121 -3.79 21.56 4.21
C GLU A 121 -3.51 20.32 5.04
N ALA A 122 -4.50 19.82 5.76
CA ALA A 122 -4.32 18.61 6.56
C ALA A 122 -4.01 17.41 5.67
N VAL A 123 -4.63 17.35 4.49
CA VAL A 123 -4.36 16.29 3.54
C VAL A 123 -2.95 16.44 2.96
N LYS A 124 -2.58 17.68 2.60
CA LYS A 124 -1.27 17.94 1.97
C LYS A 124 -0.10 17.52 2.84
N ILE A 125 -0.19 17.73 4.16
CA ILE A 125 0.93 17.36 5.03
C ILE A 125 1.09 15.85 5.14
N ARG A 126 0.05 15.10 4.82
CA ARG A 126 0.09 13.65 4.87
C ARG A 126 0.40 13.00 3.53
N LEU A 127 0.20 13.73 2.44
CA LEU A 127 0.41 13.22 1.09
C LEU A 127 1.81 12.65 0.86
N PRO A 128 2.91 13.30 1.30
CA PRO A 128 4.24 12.76 1.04
C PRO A 128 4.46 11.36 1.61
N TYR A 129 3.79 11.04 2.71
CA TYR A 129 3.93 9.70 3.30
C TYR A 129 3.29 8.65 2.40
N ILE A 130 2.15 9.00 1.81
CA ILE A 130 1.48 8.08 0.89
C ILE A 130 2.29 7.91 -0.38
N GLU A 131 2.83 9.03 -0.89
CA GLU A 131 3.67 8.97 -2.07
C GLU A 131 4.88 8.07 -1.86
N LYS A 132 5.47 8.13 -0.67
CA LYS A 132 6.63 7.29 -0.38
C LYS A 132 6.26 5.81 -0.37
N ILE A 133 5.13 5.47 0.24
CA ILE A 133 4.67 4.08 0.25
C ILE A 133 4.50 3.56 -1.17
N VAL A 134 3.82 4.31 -2.03
CA VAL A 134 3.55 3.89 -3.39
C VAL A 134 4.83 3.83 -4.21
N GLU A 135 5.73 4.80 -4.00
CA GLU A 135 6.99 4.81 -4.72
C GLU A 135 7.85 3.59 -4.40
N GLU A 136 7.88 3.19 -3.13
CA GLU A 136 8.60 1.97 -2.75
C GLU A 136 7.98 0.74 -3.41
N THR A 137 6.66 0.73 -3.52
CA THR A 137 5.96 -0.36 -4.20
C THR A 137 6.44 -0.47 -5.65
N LYS A 138 6.51 0.67 -6.34
CA LYS A 138 6.97 0.69 -7.72
C LYS A 138 8.39 0.17 -7.84
N LYS A 139 9.28 0.61 -6.96
CA LYS A 139 10.68 0.21 -7.02
C LYS A 139 10.84 -1.29 -6.86
N ILE A 140 10.13 -1.85 -5.89
CA ILE A 140 10.24 -3.27 -5.61
C ILE A 140 9.72 -4.10 -6.78
N VAL A 141 8.57 -3.71 -7.33
CA VAL A 141 7.96 -4.47 -8.42
C VAL A 141 8.82 -4.37 -9.68
N SER A 142 9.43 -3.22 -9.93
CA SER A 142 10.29 -3.05 -11.11
C SER A 142 11.68 -3.63 -10.92
N GLY A 143 12.01 -4.08 -9.72
CA GLY A 143 13.32 -4.62 -9.43
C GLY A 143 14.38 -3.57 -9.09
N GLU A 144 13.95 -2.33 -8.89
CA GLU A 144 14.86 -1.26 -8.49
C GLU A 144 15.06 -1.30 -6.98
N GLU A 145 16.28 -1.06 -6.58
CA GLU A 145 16.62 -1.00 -5.16
C GLU A 145 17.03 0.42 -4.74
#